data_ce18426e419964d0e527b721e3fc63a1
#
_entry.id   ce18426e419964d0e527b721e3fc63a1
#
_cell.length_a   1.000
_cell.length_b   1.000
_cell.length_c   1.000
_cell.angle_alpha   90.00
_cell.angle_beta   90.00
_cell.angle_gamma   90.00
#
_symmetry.space_group_name_H-M   'P 1'
#
loop_
_entity.id
_entity.type
_entity.pdbx_description
1 polymer ?
#
loop_
_entity_poly.entity_id
_entity_poly.type
_entity_poly.pdbx_seq_one_letter_code
_entity_poly.pdbx_strand_id
1 'polypeptide(L)'
;MYKKIISLAPSNTEILYELKADDRLVAVTRYCDFPEEARKKPRIGGWLDINDELIKSYKPDLLLTSTFVQNKITKKYKKNKMNIVALMPTTLQGVFNSIIKIGKLIGKENEAMKLVNLMKNEMNKIQNKIKSSKNKSKVYVEEWHKPPTVSGNWVPTLVKIAGGDYSLIKAGVHSKEVTTKQIQNYDPEVIIISICGMKDKVPKEWITKRNGWENLSAVKNDKVYVFDDSWLNRPGPRLVIGLENLARVIHPECF
;
A
#
# COMPACT_ATOMS: atom_id res chain seq x y z
N MET A 1 -0.24 -23.42 15.13
CA MET A 1 0.75 -22.60 14.39
C MET A 1 0.77 -23.07 12.96
N TYR A 2 0.51 -22.18 11.99
CA TYR A 2 0.41 -22.52 10.58
C TYR A 2 1.79 -22.70 9.93
N LYS A 3 1.93 -23.70 9.05
CA LYS A 3 3.19 -24.11 8.42
C LYS A 3 3.17 -24.12 6.89
N LYS A 4 2.00 -24.21 6.27
CA LYS A 4 1.81 -24.22 4.81
C LYS A 4 0.90 -23.09 4.41
N ILE A 5 1.46 -21.93 4.11
CA ILE A 5 0.73 -20.70 3.89
C ILE A 5 0.71 -20.37 2.40
N ILE A 6 -0.47 -20.01 1.88
CA ILE A 6 -0.60 -19.35 0.58
C ILE A 6 -0.95 -17.89 0.81
N SER A 7 -0.14 -17.01 0.25
CA SER A 7 -0.40 -15.57 0.26
C SER A 7 -1.10 -15.14 -1.01
N LEU A 8 -2.31 -14.61 -0.87
CA LEU A 8 -3.14 -14.11 -1.97
C LEU A 8 -2.94 -12.60 -2.21
N ALA A 9 -1.99 -11.97 -1.52
CA ALA A 9 -1.71 -10.54 -1.66
C ALA A 9 -0.22 -10.21 -1.45
N PRO A 10 0.35 -9.28 -2.24
CA PRO A 10 1.75 -8.87 -2.12
C PRO A 10 2.15 -8.43 -0.71
N SER A 11 1.33 -7.59 -0.06
CA SER A 11 1.61 -7.09 1.30
C SER A 11 1.80 -8.21 2.32
N ASN A 12 0.98 -9.26 2.26
CA ASN A 12 1.09 -10.40 3.18
C ASN A 12 2.37 -11.21 2.91
N THR A 13 2.75 -11.33 1.63
CA THR A 13 4.01 -11.96 1.22
C THR A 13 5.19 -11.20 1.80
N GLU A 14 5.23 -9.88 1.64
CA GLU A 14 6.28 -9.02 2.18
C GLU A 14 6.40 -9.14 3.71
N ILE A 15 5.27 -9.13 4.41
CA ILE A 15 5.24 -9.30 5.88
C ILE A 15 5.82 -10.67 6.28
N LEU A 16 5.49 -11.75 5.57
CA LEU A 16 6.02 -13.09 5.87
C LEU A 16 7.53 -13.16 5.67
N TYR A 17 8.08 -12.51 4.64
CA TYR A 17 9.53 -12.40 4.44
C TYR A 17 10.20 -11.59 5.54
N GLU A 18 9.67 -10.42 5.91
CA GLU A 18 10.19 -9.60 7.00
C GLU A 18 10.19 -10.36 8.35
N LEU A 19 9.21 -11.21 8.56
CA LEU A 19 9.13 -12.07 9.73
C LEU A 19 9.99 -13.35 9.61
N LYS A 20 10.78 -13.50 8.54
CA LYS A 20 11.60 -14.70 8.27
C LYS A 20 10.77 -15.99 8.36
N ALA A 21 9.64 -16.00 7.67
CA ALA A 21 8.69 -17.11 7.59
C ALA A 21 8.37 -17.49 6.13
N ASP A 22 9.26 -17.15 5.22
CA ASP A 22 9.18 -17.44 3.79
C ASP A 22 9.33 -18.94 3.49
N ASP A 23 9.95 -19.71 4.38
CA ASP A 23 9.99 -21.17 4.35
C ASP A 23 8.61 -21.82 4.44
N ARG A 24 7.65 -21.14 5.09
CA ARG A 24 6.25 -21.58 5.22
C ARG A 24 5.37 -21.17 4.04
N LEU A 25 5.87 -20.31 3.18
CA LEU A 25 5.14 -19.78 2.04
C LEU A 25 5.25 -20.75 0.86
N VAL A 26 4.21 -21.57 0.65
CA VAL A 26 4.21 -22.64 -0.36
C VAL A 26 3.80 -22.14 -1.74
N ALA A 27 2.98 -21.08 -1.83
CA ALA A 27 2.61 -20.44 -3.10
C ALA A 27 2.13 -19.01 -2.88
N VAL A 28 2.15 -18.21 -3.95
CA VAL A 28 1.78 -16.79 -3.97
C VAL A 28 1.03 -16.42 -5.24
N THR A 29 0.46 -15.20 -5.31
CA THR A 29 -0.08 -14.67 -6.56
C THR A 29 1.03 -14.14 -7.48
N ARG A 30 0.70 -13.93 -8.78
CA ARG A 30 1.65 -13.36 -9.76
C ARG A 30 2.15 -11.95 -9.41
N TYR A 31 1.43 -11.24 -8.54
CA TYR A 31 1.76 -9.88 -8.10
C TYR A 31 2.66 -9.81 -6.87
N CYS A 32 2.98 -10.95 -6.25
CA CYS A 32 3.90 -11.04 -5.13
C CYS A 32 5.35 -11.03 -5.66
N ASP A 33 5.91 -9.85 -5.86
CA ASP A 33 7.16 -9.61 -6.56
C ASP A 33 8.28 -9.04 -5.67
N PHE A 34 8.00 -8.88 -4.38
CA PHE A 34 8.97 -8.40 -3.39
C PHE A 34 8.92 -9.25 -2.11
N PRO A 35 10.12 -9.54 -1.50
CA PRO A 35 11.44 -9.34 -2.08
C PRO A 35 11.63 -10.16 -3.38
N GLU A 36 12.77 -10.03 -4.06
CA GLU A 36 12.97 -10.70 -5.34
C GLU A 36 12.83 -12.22 -5.25
N GLU A 37 13.21 -12.80 -4.12
CA GLU A 37 13.05 -14.23 -3.82
C GLU A 37 11.59 -14.69 -3.86
N ALA A 38 10.64 -13.80 -3.58
CA ALA A 38 9.21 -14.12 -3.68
C ALA A 38 8.79 -14.47 -5.11
N ARG A 39 9.53 -13.98 -6.12
CA ARG A 39 9.29 -14.32 -7.54
C ARG A 39 9.56 -15.78 -7.85
N LYS A 40 10.40 -16.45 -7.07
CA LYS A 40 10.72 -17.87 -7.21
C LYS A 40 9.65 -18.79 -6.63
N LYS A 41 8.71 -18.26 -5.83
CA LYS A 41 7.61 -19.06 -5.26
C LYS A 41 6.60 -19.47 -6.33
N PRO A 42 6.01 -20.67 -6.24
CA PRO A 42 4.95 -21.12 -7.14
C PRO A 42 3.80 -20.12 -7.23
N ARG A 43 3.22 -19.97 -8.43
CA ARG A 43 2.15 -19.01 -8.71
C ARG A 43 0.81 -19.70 -8.81
N ILE A 44 -0.20 -19.19 -8.09
CA ILE A 44 -1.55 -19.77 -8.07
C ILE A 44 -2.60 -18.90 -8.78
N GLY A 45 -2.18 -17.97 -9.60
CA GLY A 45 -3.04 -17.03 -10.31
C GLY A 45 -2.76 -15.58 -9.97
N GLY A 46 -3.71 -14.71 -10.24
CA GLY A 46 -3.62 -13.28 -10.00
C GLY A 46 -4.32 -12.81 -8.72
N TRP A 47 -4.96 -11.64 -8.82
CA TRP A 47 -5.63 -11.03 -7.67
C TRP A 47 -7.02 -11.63 -7.41
N LEU A 48 -7.78 -11.88 -8.50
CA LEU A 48 -9.15 -12.41 -8.47
C LEU A 48 -9.29 -13.72 -9.26
N ASP A 49 -8.41 -13.96 -10.22
CA ASP A 49 -8.35 -15.15 -11.09
C ASP A 49 -7.42 -16.21 -10.47
N ILE A 50 -7.87 -16.79 -9.36
CA ILE A 50 -7.09 -17.76 -8.58
C ILE A 50 -7.43 -19.17 -9.05
N ASN A 51 -6.41 -20.03 -9.22
CA ASN A 51 -6.57 -21.42 -9.58
C ASN A 51 -6.82 -22.28 -8.33
N ASP A 52 -8.06 -22.73 -8.19
CA ASP A 52 -8.50 -23.53 -7.03
C ASP A 52 -7.82 -24.89 -6.94
N GLU A 53 -7.52 -25.52 -8.07
CA GLU A 53 -6.88 -26.84 -8.10
C GLU A 53 -5.44 -26.75 -7.62
N LEU A 54 -4.71 -25.70 -8.04
CA LEU A 54 -3.38 -25.43 -7.52
C LEU A 54 -3.41 -25.15 -6.02
N ILE A 55 -4.38 -24.38 -5.51
CA ILE A 55 -4.49 -24.19 -4.06
C ILE A 55 -4.66 -25.52 -3.35
N LYS A 56 -5.59 -26.38 -3.83
CA LYS A 56 -5.83 -27.69 -3.22
C LYS A 56 -4.61 -28.61 -3.28
N SER A 57 -3.85 -28.59 -4.37
CA SER A 57 -2.66 -29.44 -4.55
C SER A 57 -1.56 -29.13 -3.52
N TYR A 58 -1.40 -27.86 -3.12
CA TYR A 58 -0.45 -27.47 -2.08
C TYR A 58 -0.88 -27.84 -0.66
N LYS A 59 -2.15 -28.24 -0.45
CA LYS A 59 -2.73 -28.59 0.87
C LYS A 59 -2.35 -27.54 1.93
N PRO A 60 -2.68 -26.25 1.72
CA PRO A 60 -2.33 -25.21 2.67
C PRO A 60 -3.13 -25.37 3.96
N ASP A 61 -2.49 -24.99 5.07
CA ASP A 61 -3.16 -24.88 6.36
C ASP A 61 -3.66 -23.46 6.66
N LEU A 62 -3.21 -22.44 5.86
CA LEU A 62 -3.68 -21.07 5.94
C LEU A 62 -3.66 -20.37 4.57
N LEU A 63 -4.73 -19.63 4.28
CA LEU A 63 -4.79 -18.64 3.19
C LEU A 63 -4.83 -17.23 3.77
N LEU A 64 -4.07 -16.29 3.18
CA LEU A 64 -4.06 -14.88 3.58
C LEU A 64 -4.56 -13.99 2.43
N THR A 65 -5.63 -13.23 2.66
CA THR A 65 -6.10 -12.16 1.76
C THR A 65 -5.88 -10.79 2.38
N SER A 66 -5.95 -9.70 1.61
CA SER A 66 -5.59 -8.36 2.09
C SER A 66 -6.56 -7.32 1.64
N THR A 67 -7.59 -7.29 1.14
CA THR A 67 -8.49 -6.15 0.86
C THR A 67 -9.94 -6.58 0.68
N PHE A 68 -10.85 -5.61 0.77
CA PHE A 68 -12.27 -5.85 0.52
C PHE A 68 -12.56 -6.36 -0.90
N VAL A 69 -11.69 -6.07 -1.88
CA VAL A 69 -11.78 -6.55 -3.26
C VAL A 69 -11.76 -8.08 -3.31
N GLN A 70 -11.05 -8.73 -2.36
CA GLN A 70 -10.97 -10.18 -2.25
C GLN A 70 -12.10 -10.82 -1.40
N ASN A 71 -13.13 -10.06 -1.04
CA ASN A 71 -14.24 -10.60 -0.20
C ASN A 71 -14.94 -11.81 -0.81
N LYS A 72 -15.14 -11.86 -2.14
CA LYS A 72 -15.74 -13.00 -2.82
C LYS A 72 -14.87 -14.26 -2.66
N ILE A 73 -13.56 -14.13 -2.81
CA ILE A 73 -12.57 -15.19 -2.61
C ILE A 73 -12.58 -15.65 -1.15
N THR A 74 -12.55 -14.71 -0.21
CA THR A 74 -12.61 -15.02 1.23
C THR A 74 -13.87 -15.81 1.59
N LYS A 75 -15.04 -15.39 1.09
CA LYS A 75 -16.32 -16.09 1.32
C LYS A 75 -16.30 -17.51 0.70
N LYS A 76 -15.79 -17.65 -0.53
CA LYS A 76 -15.68 -18.93 -1.24
C LYS A 76 -14.89 -19.95 -0.43
N TYR A 77 -13.66 -19.59 0.00
CA TYR A 77 -12.81 -20.53 0.73
C TYR A 77 -13.28 -20.81 2.16
N LYS A 78 -13.91 -19.84 2.82
CA LYS A 78 -14.59 -20.10 4.11
C LYS A 78 -15.71 -21.13 3.96
N LYS A 79 -16.56 -21.03 2.91
CA LYS A 79 -17.60 -22.02 2.61
C LYS A 79 -17.00 -23.42 2.40
N ASN A 80 -15.83 -23.50 1.80
CA ASN A 80 -15.09 -24.75 1.58
C ASN A 80 -14.30 -25.23 2.83
N LYS A 81 -14.58 -24.66 4.02
CA LYS A 81 -13.95 -25.02 5.30
C LYS A 81 -12.43 -24.86 5.33
N MET A 82 -11.86 -24.02 4.47
CA MET A 82 -10.43 -23.69 4.49
C MET A 82 -10.15 -22.58 5.52
N ASN A 83 -9.04 -22.68 6.21
CA ASN A 83 -8.58 -21.61 7.09
C ASN A 83 -8.12 -20.42 6.24
N ILE A 84 -8.91 -19.36 6.23
CA ILE A 84 -8.61 -18.14 5.52
C ILE A 84 -8.74 -16.94 6.43
N VAL A 85 -7.73 -16.09 6.44
CA VAL A 85 -7.71 -14.84 7.22
C VAL A 85 -7.62 -13.66 6.26
N ALA A 86 -8.63 -12.80 6.32
CA ALA A 86 -8.65 -11.54 5.60
C ALA A 86 -8.06 -10.44 6.49
N LEU A 87 -7.03 -9.77 5.96
CA LEU A 87 -6.40 -8.59 6.56
C LEU A 87 -6.86 -7.39 5.74
N MET A 88 -7.80 -6.62 6.28
CA MET A 88 -8.42 -5.50 5.55
C MET A 88 -8.19 -4.17 6.28
N PRO A 89 -6.91 -3.72 6.39
CA PRO A 89 -6.64 -2.45 7.02
C PRO A 89 -7.17 -1.30 6.17
N THR A 90 -7.74 -0.29 6.83
CA THR A 90 -8.12 0.98 6.24
C THR A 90 -7.35 2.16 6.85
N THR A 91 -6.60 1.91 7.91
CA THR A 91 -5.79 2.91 8.62
C THR A 91 -4.36 2.43 8.80
N LEU A 92 -3.43 3.34 9.06
CA LEU A 92 -2.04 2.99 9.37
C LEU A 92 -1.95 2.08 10.61
N GLN A 93 -2.75 2.34 11.65
CA GLN A 93 -2.82 1.45 12.81
C GLN A 93 -3.36 0.07 12.43
N GLY A 94 -4.31 0.00 11.50
CA GLY A 94 -4.81 -1.26 10.94
C GLY A 94 -3.72 -2.06 10.21
N VAL A 95 -2.80 -1.37 9.52
CA VAL A 95 -1.61 -2.03 8.90
C VAL A 95 -0.74 -2.64 9.99
N PHE A 96 -0.41 -1.92 11.05
CA PHE A 96 0.38 -2.45 12.17
C PHE A 96 -0.30 -3.65 12.82
N ASN A 97 -1.61 -3.57 13.05
CA ASN A 97 -2.39 -4.68 13.59
C ASN A 97 -2.38 -5.91 12.66
N SER A 98 -2.36 -5.71 11.34
CA SER A 98 -2.26 -6.80 10.36
C SER A 98 -0.92 -7.52 10.44
N ILE A 99 0.18 -6.79 10.60
CA ILE A 99 1.52 -7.35 10.81
C ILE A 99 1.56 -8.21 12.07
N ILE A 100 1.06 -7.67 13.21
CA ILE A 100 1.01 -8.40 14.49
C ILE A 100 0.11 -9.63 14.36
N LYS A 101 -1.03 -9.53 13.68
CA LYS A 101 -1.93 -10.67 13.46
C LYS A 101 -1.27 -11.79 12.65
N ILE A 102 -0.54 -11.47 11.60
CA ILE A 102 0.26 -12.48 10.86
C ILE A 102 1.27 -13.11 11.82
N GLY A 103 2.03 -12.31 12.58
CA GLY A 103 2.97 -12.80 13.58
C GLY A 103 2.35 -13.80 14.55
N LYS A 104 1.19 -13.50 15.10
CA LYS A 104 0.43 -14.42 15.99
C LYS A 104 0.08 -15.74 15.29
N LEU A 105 -0.42 -15.69 14.07
CA LEU A 105 -0.83 -16.87 13.31
C LEU A 105 0.35 -17.84 13.05
N ILE A 106 1.55 -17.29 12.88
CA ILE A 106 2.76 -18.07 12.61
C ILE A 106 3.65 -18.27 13.85
N GLY A 107 3.24 -17.81 15.05
CA GLY A 107 4.02 -17.92 16.29
C GLY A 107 5.27 -17.06 16.32
N LYS A 108 5.24 -15.91 15.65
CA LYS A 108 6.31 -14.90 15.60
C LYS A 108 5.78 -13.52 16.03
N GLU A 109 5.01 -13.49 17.11
CA GLU A 109 4.39 -12.25 17.59
C GLU A 109 5.43 -11.23 18.04
N ASN A 110 6.47 -11.68 18.74
CA ASN A 110 7.54 -10.80 19.22
C ASN A 110 8.31 -10.15 18.05
N GLU A 111 8.60 -10.91 17.00
CA GLU A 111 9.25 -10.39 15.79
C GLU A 111 8.33 -9.38 15.06
N ALA A 112 7.03 -9.66 15.01
CA ALA A 112 6.06 -8.76 14.43
C ALA A 112 5.94 -7.45 15.22
N MET A 113 5.96 -7.50 16.55
CA MET A 113 5.99 -6.31 17.40
C MET A 113 7.28 -5.51 17.20
N LYS A 114 8.45 -6.18 17.10
CA LYS A 114 9.72 -5.52 16.79
C LYS A 114 9.67 -4.83 15.44
N LEU A 115 9.14 -5.48 14.40
CA LEU A 115 8.99 -4.89 13.06
C LEU A 115 8.10 -3.63 13.11
N VAL A 116 6.95 -3.70 13.78
CA VAL A 116 6.05 -2.54 13.93
C VAL A 116 6.73 -1.39 14.68
N ASN A 117 7.49 -1.69 15.74
CA ASN A 117 8.23 -0.67 16.48
C ASN A 117 9.34 -0.03 15.63
N LEU A 118 10.05 -0.81 14.81
CA LEU A 118 11.02 -0.28 13.85
C LEU A 118 10.35 0.67 12.85
N MET A 119 9.22 0.25 12.26
CA MET A 119 8.45 1.11 11.34
C MET A 119 8.04 2.43 12.02
N LYS A 120 7.50 2.38 13.23
CA LYS A 120 7.11 3.58 13.98
C LYS A 120 8.29 4.50 14.28
N ASN A 121 9.43 3.92 14.68
CA ASN A 121 10.64 4.69 14.96
C ASN A 121 11.16 5.40 13.71
N GLU A 122 11.20 4.72 12.56
CA GLU A 122 11.59 5.36 11.30
C GLU A 122 10.60 6.47 10.88
N MET A 123 9.29 6.23 11.00
CA MET A 123 8.29 7.28 10.74
C MET A 123 8.47 8.49 11.65
N ASN A 124 8.78 8.28 12.94
CA ASN A 124 9.05 9.36 13.88
C ASN A 124 10.34 10.12 13.53
N LYS A 125 11.40 9.43 13.06
CA LYS A 125 12.64 10.09 12.61
C LYS A 125 12.36 11.03 11.43
N ILE A 126 11.57 10.55 10.45
CA ILE A 126 11.18 11.36 9.29
C ILE A 126 10.39 12.59 9.76
N GLN A 127 9.38 12.39 10.62
CA GLN A 127 8.57 13.47 11.16
C GLN A 127 9.41 14.51 11.93
N ASN A 128 10.37 14.07 12.73
CA ASN A 128 11.27 14.95 13.45
C ASN A 128 12.17 15.75 12.51
N LYS A 129 12.62 15.14 11.40
CA LYS A 129 13.48 15.80 10.42
C LYS A 129 12.80 17.01 9.76
N ILE A 130 11.49 16.91 9.50
CA ILE A 130 10.71 17.99 8.87
C ILE A 130 10.04 18.93 9.88
N LYS A 131 10.26 18.74 11.19
CA LYS A 131 9.54 19.47 12.25
C LYS A 131 9.75 20.99 12.20
N SER A 132 10.90 21.45 11.72
CA SER A 132 11.23 22.87 11.58
C SER A 132 10.59 23.53 10.34
N SER A 133 10.16 22.74 9.36
CA SER A 133 9.50 23.28 8.18
C SER A 133 8.10 23.79 8.51
N LYS A 134 7.80 25.01 8.03
CA LYS A 134 6.48 25.64 8.13
C LYS A 134 5.59 25.35 6.91
N ASN A 135 6.16 24.73 5.88
CA ASN A 135 5.45 24.42 4.65
C ASN A 135 4.38 23.33 4.91
N LYS A 136 3.19 23.53 4.36
CA LYS A 136 2.07 22.57 4.39
C LYS A 136 1.46 22.47 3.00
N SER A 137 2.26 22.03 2.05
CA SER A 137 1.79 21.90 0.67
C SER A 137 0.56 21.00 0.58
N LYS A 138 -0.42 21.43 -0.21
CA LYS A 138 -1.58 20.61 -0.59
C LYS A 138 -1.11 19.48 -1.49
N VAL A 139 -1.35 18.26 -1.10
CA VAL A 139 -0.90 17.05 -1.81
C VAL A 139 -2.08 16.30 -2.39
N TYR A 140 -1.97 15.86 -3.62
CA TYR A 140 -2.87 14.91 -4.25
C TYR A 140 -2.10 13.62 -4.59
N VAL A 141 -2.62 12.47 -4.17
CA VAL A 141 -2.07 11.16 -4.51
C VAL A 141 -3.08 10.43 -5.37
N GLU A 142 -2.73 10.13 -6.62
CA GLU A 142 -3.57 9.40 -7.55
C GLU A 142 -3.29 7.91 -7.48
N GLU A 143 -4.30 7.12 -7.09
CA GLU A 143 -4.24 5.66 -6.98
C GLU A 143 -4.73 4.93 -8.22
N TRP A 144 -5.61 5.57 -9.00
CA TRP A 144 -6.18 5.04 -10.22
C TRP A 144 -6.44 6.16 -11.23
N HIS A 145 -6.19 5.89 -12.52
CA HIS A 145 -6.12 6.94 -13.54
C HIS A 145 -7.47 7.25 -14.21
N LYS A 146 -8.28 6.26 -14.50
CA LYS A 146 -9.56 6.39 -15.22
C LYS A 146 -10.65 5.58 -14.55
N PRO A 147 -11.54 6.24 -13.82
CA PRO A 147 -11.56 7.67 -13.49
C PRO A 147 -10.45 8.06 -12.49
N PRO A 148 -10.06 9.36 -12.42
CA PRO A 148 -9.10 9.85 -11.43
C PRO A 148 -9.59 9.51 -10.01
N THR A 149 -8.75 8.82 -9.24
CA THR A 149 -9.12 8.31 -7.92
C THR A 149 -8.12 8.78 -6.89
N VAL A 150 -8.59 9.54 -5.89
CA VAL A 150 -7.76 9.99 -4.77
C VAL A 150 -7.50 8.82 -3.82
N SER A 151 -6.25 8.64 -3.45
CA SER A 151 -5.82 7.58 -2.54
C SER A 151 -6.35 7.82 -1.12
N GLY A 152 -7.01 6.83 -0.56
CA GLY A 152 -7.62 6.85 0.77
C GLY A 152 -6.88 5.98 1.79
N ASN A 153 -7.66 5.27 2.60
CA ASN A 153 -7.18 4.32 3.60
C ASN A 153 -6.15 4.97 4.56
N TRP A 154 -4.91 4.49 4.57
CA TRP A 154 -3.78 4.97 5.40
C TRP A 154 -3.00 6.12 4.78
N VAL A 155 -3.16 6.37 3.45
CA VAL A 155 -2.38 7.39 2.72
C VAL A 155 -2.59 8.80 3.27
N PRO A 156 -3.81 9.26 3.63
CA PRO A 156 -3.98 10.57 4.26
C PRO A 156 -3.16 10.74 5.56
N THR A 157 -3.01 9.64 6.34
CA THR A 157 -2.17 9.66 7.55
C THR A 157 -0.69 9.78 7.18
N LEU A 158 -0.21 9.08 6.15
CA LEU A 158 1.17 9.16 5.69
C LEU A 158 1.51 10.57 5.20
N VAL A 159 0.64 11.18 4.37
CA VAL A 159 0.84 12.57 3.90
C VAL A 159 0.88 13.54 5.07
N LYS A 160 0.00 13.38 6.07
CA LYS A 160 0.01 14.22 7.27
C LYS A 160 1.30 14.06 8.08
N ILE A 161 1.81 12.83 8.26
CA ILE A 161 3.10 12.57 8.94
C ILE A 161 4.24 13.19 8.12
N ALA A 162 4.18 13.16 6.80
CA ALA A 162 5.11 13.82 5.88
C ALA A 162 4.97 15.35 5.85
N GLY A 163 4.11 15.96 6.66
CA GLY A 163 3.94 17.41 6.78
C GLY A 163 3.06 18.06 5.70
N GLY A 164 2.41 17.27 4.83
CA GLY A 164 1.50 17.78 3.80
C GLY A 164 0.06 17.97 4.29
N ASP A 165 -0.71 18.78 3.56
CA ASP A 165 -2.17 18.86 3.67
C ASP A 165 -2.82 17.86 2.70
N TYR A 166 -3.80 17.11 3.19
CA TYR A 166 -4.53 16.10 2.43
C TYR A 166 -6.02 16.11 2.79
N SER A 167 -6.68 17.22 2.48
CA SER A 167 -8.07 17.46 2.91
C SER A 167 -9.13 16.89 1.95
N LEU A 168 -8.73 16.36 0.77
CA LEU A 168 -9.65 15.76 -0.22
C LEU A 168 -10.41 14.54 0.31
N ILE A 169 -9.80 13.78 1.21
CA ILE A 169 -10.38 12.56 1.79
C ILE A 169 -9.84 12.33 3.20
N LYS A 170 -10.70 11.85 4.10
CA LYS A 170 -10.31 11.54 5.48
C LYS A 170 -9.57 10.21 5.57
N ALA A 171 -8.65 10.09 6.55
CA ALA A 171 -8.00 8.83 6.88
C ALA A 171 -9.05 7.76 7.26
N GLY A 172 -8.81 6.52 6.84
CA GLY A 172 -9.69 5.39 7.08
C GLY A 172 -10.85 5.24 6.07
N VAL A 173 -11.08 6.23 5.23
CA VAL A 173 -12.06 6.15 4.14
C VAL A 173 -11.40 5.49 2.91
N HIS A 174 -12.12 4.61 2.22
CA HIS A 174 -11.62 4.00 0.98
C HIS A 174 -11.37 5.05 -0.10
N SER A 175 -10.40 4.79 -0.96
CA SER A 175 -10.10 5.61 -2.14
C SER A 175 -11.38 5.87 -2.95
N LYS A 176 -11.52 7.06 -3.49
CA LYS A 176 -12.72 7.49 -4.21
C LYS A 176 -12.39 8.29 -5.46
N GLU A 177 -13.28 8.20 -6.42
CA GLU A 177 -13.23 9.04 -7.63
C GLU A 177 -13.31 10.52 -7.28
N VAL A 178 -12.61 11.33 -8.07
CA VAL A 178 -12.64 12.79 -7.99
C VAL A 178 -12.88 13.39 -9.36
N THR A 179 -13.64 14.50 -9.38
CA THR A 179 -13.89 15.26 -10.62
C THR A 179 -12.77 16.28 -10.85
N THR A 180 -12.57 16.66 -12.12
CA THR A 180 -11.64 17.74 -12.49
C THR A 180 -11.92 19.01 -11.69
N LYS A 181 -13.21 19.39 -11.52
CA LYS A 181 -13.59 20.58 -10.74
C LYS A 181 -13.18 20.48 -9.26
N GLN A 182 -13.29 19.31 -8.64
CA GLN A 182 -12.85 19.12 -7.25
C GLN A 182 -11.34 19.31 -7.13
N ILE A 183 -10.56 18.79 -8.10
CA ILE A 183 -9.10 18.94 -8.09
C ILE A 183 -8.70 20.39 -8.39
N GLN A 184 -9.36 21.06 -9.33
CA GLN A 184 -9.13 22.50 -9.60
C GLN A 184 -9.42 23.37 -8.36
N ASN A 185 -10.53 23.12 -7.64
CA ASN A 185 -10.88 23.86 -6.43
C ASN A 185 -9.90 23.57 -5.28
N TYR A 186 -9.37 22.36 -5.21
CA TYR A 186 -8.35 21.97 -4.22
C TYR A 186 -7.00 22.58 -4.55
N ASP A 187 -6.65 22.66 -5.83
CA ASP A 187 -5.39 23.15 -6.39
C ASP A 187 -4.17 22.57 -5.67
N PRO A 188 -3.83 21.30 -5.90
CA PRO A 188 -2.69 20.67 -5.26
C PRO A 188 -1.37 21.33 -5.69
N GLU A 189 -0.46 21.54 -4.72
CA GLU A 189 0.88 22.06 -4.94
C GLU A 189 1.89 20.92 -5.22
N VAL A 190 1.54 19.68 -4.85
CA VAL A 190 2.31 18.47 -5.11
C VAL A 190 1.36 17.37 -5.57
N ILE A 191 1.67 16.72 -6.68
CA ILE A 191 0.93 15.56 -7.19
C ILE A 191 1.84 14.34 -7.18
N ILE A 192 1.36 13.26 -6.57
CA ILE A 192 2.00 11.94 -6.56
C ILE A 192 1.18 10.99 -7.41
N ILE A 193 1.80 10.38 -8.40
CA ILE A 193 1.21 9.35 -9.25
C ILE A 193 1.65 7.99 -8.68
N SER A 194 0.71 7.24 -8.13
CA SER A 194 0.95 5.93 -7.49
C SER A 194 -0.13 4.94 -7.97
N ILE A 195 -0.13 4.66 -9.27
CA ILE A 195 -1.18 3.85 -9.92
C ILE A 195 -0.98 2.37 -9.61
N CYS A 196 -1.99 1.75 -9.00
CA CYS A 196 -1.97 0.34 -8.61
C CYS A 196 -1.52 -0.58 -9.75
N GLY A 197 -0.46 -1.34 -9.50
CA GLY A 197 0.08 -2.37 -10.41
C GLY A 197 1.00 -1.84 -11.51
N MET A 198 1.27 -0.54 -11.59
CA MET A 198 2.13 0.06 -12.62
C MET A 198 3.55 0.37 -12.16
N LYS A 199 3.83 0.24 -10.86
CA LYS A 199 5.12 0.62 -10.27
C LYS A 199 5.45 2.09 -10.59
N ASP A 200 6.68 2.37 -10.91
CA ASP A 200 7.22 3.67 -11.33
C ASP A 200 7.14 3.93 -12.85
N LYS A 201 6.38 3.09 -13.58
CA LYS A 201 6.31 3.15 -15.05
C LYS A 201 5.12 3.96 -15.59
N VAL A 202 4.53 4.80 -14.79
CA VAL A 202 3.40 5.64 -15.19
C VAL A 202 3.91 6.87 -15.93
N PRO A 203 3.43 7.18 -17.16
CA PRO A 203 3.78 8.42 -17.84
C PRO A 203 3.25 9.64 -17.05
N LYS A 204 4.11 10.62 -16.76
CA LYS A 204 3.69 11.88 -16.11
C LYS A 204 2.63 12.63 -16.93
N GLU A 205 2.65 12.44 -18.24
CA GLU A 205 1.73 13.04 -19.21
C GLU A 205 0.27 12.69 -18.92
N TRP A 206 0.01 11.58 -18.24
CA TRP A 206 -1.35 11.24 -17.82
C TRP A 206 -1.96 12.26 -16.87
N ILE A 207 -1.12 12.99 -16.17
CA ILE A 207 -1.51 14.09 -15.28
C ILE A 207 -1.29 15.44 -15.99
N THR A 208 -0.08 15.71 -16.48
CA THR A 208 0.31 17.04 -16.99
C THR A 208 -0.44 17.44 -18.27
N LYS A 209 -0.91 16.46 -19.06
CA LYS A 209 -1.73 16.67 -20.27
C LYS A 209 -3.21 16.31 -20.06
N ARG A 210 -3.67 16.14 -18.84
CA ARG A 210 -5.07 15.85 -18.56
C ARG A 210 -5.89 17.14 -18.73
N ASN A 211 -6.93 17.07 -19.56
CA ASN A 211 -7.80 18.22 -19.83
C ASN A 211 -8.32 18.86 -18.54
N GLY A 212 -8.10 20.16 -18.40
CA GLY A 212 -8.48 20.96 -17.24
C GLY A 212 -7.52 20.88 -16.04
N TRP A 213 -6.36 20.20 -16.16
CA TRP A 213 -5.35 20.12 -15.12
C TRP A 213 -4.08 20.94 -15.42
N GLU A 214 -3.96 21.48 -16.62
CA GLU A 214 -2.84 22.29 -17.10
C GLU A 214 -2.55 23.52 -16.24
N ASN A 215 -3.57 24.02 -15.54
CA ASN A 215 -3.47 25.21 -14.69
C ASN A 215 -3.23 24.93 -13.21
N LEU A 216 -3.19 23.66 -12.79
CA LEU A 216 -2.91 23.29 -11.39
C LEU A 216 -1.51 23.76 -10.97
N SER A 217 -1.39 24.24 -9.73
CA SER A 217 -0.13 24.71 -9.16
C SER A 217 0.98 23.67 -9.27
N ALA A 218 0.70 22.39 -8.99
CA ALA A 218 1.68 21.32 -9.13
C ALA A 218 2.17 21.12 -10.57
N VAL A 219 1.28 21.26 -11.57
CA VAL A 219 1.64 21.08 -12.98
C VAL A 219 2.49 22.27 -13.47
N LYS A 220 2.08 23.50 -13.15
CA LYS A 220 2.84 24.71 -13.51
C LYS A 220 4.24 24.76 -12.92
N ASN A 221 4.43 24.20 -11.72
CA ASN A 221 5.68 24.22 -11.00
C ASN A 221 6.49 22.93 -11.14
N ASP A 222 6.10 22.01 -12.07
CA ASP A 222 6.73 20.69 -12.29
C ASP A 222 6.85 19.82 -11.03
N LYS A 223 5.90 19.98 -10.09
CA LYS A 223 5.83 19.19 -8.84
C LYS A 223 4.90 17.98 -8.99
N VAL A 224 5.08 17.24 -10.08
CA VAL A 224 4.39 15.98 -10.37
C VAL A 224 5.40 14.84 -10.33
N TYR A 225 5.21 13.91 -9.40
CA TYR A 225 6.15 12.82 -9.13
C TYR A 225 5.50 11.44 -9.34
N VAL A 226 6.26 10.50 -9.88
CA VAL A 226 5.83 9.10 -10.02
C VAL A 226 6.48 8.28 -8.91
N PHE A 227 5.67 7.58 -8.13
CA PHE A 227 6.13 6.66 -7.08
C PHE A 227 5.83 5.22 -7.48
N ASP A 228 6.69 4.29 -7.10
CA ASP A 228 6.35 2.87 -7.11
C ASP A 228 5.10 2.67 -6.24
N ASP A 229 4.02 2.17 -6.84
CA ASP A 229 2.72 2.02 -6.17
C ASP A 229 2.82 1.14 -4.93
N SER A 230 3.77 0.25 -4.87
CA SER A 230 4.00 -0.61 -3.71
C SER A 230 4.41 0.15 -2.45
N TRP A 231 4.90 1.38 -2.56
CA TRP A 231 5.30 2.20 -1.42
C TRP A 231 4.11 2.86 -0.71
N LEU A 232 2.99 3.07 -1.41
CA LEU A 232 1.80 3.71 -0.83
C LEU A 232 0.57 2.79 -0.81
N ASN A 233 0.42 1.90 -1.81
CA ASN A 233 -0.82 1.14 -1.99
C ASN A 233 -0.77 -0.26 -1.37
N ARG A 234 0.41 -0.75 -0.95
CA ARG A 234 0.55 -2.03 -0.26
C ARG A 234 0.62 -1.83 1.25
N PRO A 235 -0.36 -2.34 2.04
CA PRO A 235 -0.38 -2.19 3.50
C PRO A 235 0.69 -3.09 4.16
N GLY A 236 1.94 -2.63 4.17
CA GLY A 236 3.08 -3.41 4.63
C GLY A 236 4.27 -2.55 5.05
N PRO A 237 5.44 -3.19 5.29
CA PRO A 237 6.62 -2.53 5.83
C PRO A 237 7.16 -1.40 4.96
N ARG A 238 7.00 -1.48 3.63
CA ARG A 238 7.50 -0.46 2.70
C ARG A 238 6.75 0.87 2.72
N LEU A 239 5.67 1.00 3.51
CA LEU A 239 5.04 2.31 3.76
C LEU A 239 6.01 3.33 4.39
N VAL A 240 7.07 2.86 5.05
CA VAL A 240 8.13 3.75 5.57
C VAL A 240 8.90 4.40 4.42
N ILE A 241 9.22 3.64 3.36
CA ILE A 241 9.86 4.17 2.14
C ILE A 241 8.94 5.19 1.46
N GLY A 242 7.64 4.88 1.35
CA GLY A 242 6.65 5.80 0.80
C GLY A 242 6.57 7.11 1.59
N LEU A 243 6.58 7.02 2.93
CA LEU A 243 6.58 8.19 3.81
C LEU A 243 7.83 9.04 3.63
N GLU A 244 9.02 8.43 3.57
CA GLU A 244 10.27 9.18 3.37
C GLU A 244 10.26 9.92 2.03
N ASN A 245 9.84 9.26 0.94
CA ASN A 245 9.75 9.90 -0.37
C ASN A 245 8.69 11.02 -0.39
N LEU A 246 7.54 10.84 0.28
CA LEU A 246 6.57 11.93 0.46
C LEU A 246 7.21 13.13 1.17
N ALA A 247 7.91 12.90 2.28
CA ALA A 247 8.57 13.97 3.02
C ALA A 247 9.64 14.69 2.18
N ARG A 248 10.43 13.97 1.37
CA ARG A 248 11.44 14.53 0.46
C ARG A 248 10.84 15.45 -0.60
N VAL A 249 9.71 15.09 -1.19
CA VAL A 249 9.09 15.91 -2.25
C VAL A 249 8.27 17.06 -1.70
N ILE A 250 7.76 16.96 -0.47
CA ILE A 250 7.03 18.03 0.22
C ILE A 250 8.00 19.04 0.86
N HIS A 251 9.11 18.57 1.41
CA HIS A 251 10.11 19.33 2.16
C HIS A 251 11.54 19.08 1.65
N PRO A 252 11.84 19.38 0.38
CA PRO A 252 13.19 19.13 -0.17
C PRO A 252 14.29 19.86 0.61
N GLU A 253 13.96 20.97 1.25
CA GLU A 253 14.86 21.75 2.09
C GLU A 253 15.34 21.02 3.36
N CYS A 254 14.65 19.92 3.75
CA CYS A 254 15.00 19.14 4.95
C CYS A 254 15.86 17.91 4.63
N PHE A 255 16.14 17.60 3.37
CA PHE A 255 16.85 16.41 2.91
C PHE A 255 18.02 16.75 2.02
#